data_588ff1969c69138bbc08262951cc4ba5
#
_entry.id   588ff1969c69138bbc08262951cc4ba5
#
_cell.length_a   1.000
_cell.length_b   1.000
_cell.length_c   1.000
_cell.angle_alpha   90.00
_cell.angle_beta   90.00
_cell.angle_gamma   90.00
#
_symmetry.space_group_name_H-M   'P 1'
#
loop_
_entity.id
_entity.type
_entity.pdbx_description
1 polymer ?
#
loop_
_entity_poly.entity_id
_entity_poly.type
_entity_poly.pdbx_seq_one_letter_code
_entity_poly.pdbx_strand_id
1 'polypeptide(L)'
;MKDSSISDEFYPEGGLNTASYDLRADLDRKIFQDPIPFYTRLATSLAYENGVLELGCGTGRISAAIAKLGVAVEGLDLSPAMLGQARANYPGLTWHLGNMCDFDLGRQFDLVIIPFRGLQEVTDATDQRRALERAFAHLKPGGAIALDLMDPDLRYCLPEGDPVHVELPIFPMPDGVGQPGNRLRITAMERTNDPLTQKFSEHWRFEEINDQGDVITREDCWHHLRWVHRSEMRLMLELSGFVSISEFSDFEGNPPKYASNQVWMAKRPD
;
A
#
# COMPACT_ATOMS: atom_id res chain seq x y z
N MET A 1 -11.35 -13.11 -15.31
CA MET A 1 -11.45 -11.86 -16.09
C MET A 1 -12.43 -10.95 -15.38
N LYS A 2 -12.02 -9.78 -15.01
CA LYS A 2 -12.59 -8.67 -14.23
C LYS A 2 -12.21 -8.71 -12.76
N ASP A 3 -11.16 -7.97 -12.43
CA ASP A 3 -11.21 -6.98 -11.37
C ASP A 3 -10.06 -5.96 -11.48
N SER A 4 -9.93 -5.32 -12.64
CA SER A 4 -9.10 -4.10 -12.81
C SER A 4 -9.84 -2.84 -12.34
N SER A 5 -11.12 -2.97 -11.90
CA SER A 5 -11.98 -1.82 -11.64
C SER A 5 -11.75 -1.14 -10.28
N ILE A 6 -11.25 -1.85 -9.27
CA ILE A 6 -11.19 -1.28 -7.90
C ILE A 6 -10.07 -0.25 -7.77
N SER A 7 -8.90 -0.49 -8.35
CA SER A 7 -7.80 0.49 -8.25
C SER A 7 -8.03 1.73 -9.13
N ASP A 8 -8.67 1.55 -10.28
CA ASP A 8 -8.99 2.67 -11.19
C ASP A 8 -10.09 3.58 -10.61
N GLU A 9 -11.02 3.02 -9.82
CA GLU A 9 -12.05 3.80 -9.13
C GLU A 9 -11.48 4.66 -8.01
N PHE A 10 -10.47 4.16 -7.26
CA PHE A 10 -9.88 4.93 -6.16
C PHE A 10 -8.74 5.85 -6.62
N TYR A 11 -7.95 5.45 -7.62
CA TYR A 11 -6.85 6.25 -8.17
C TYR A 11 -7.09 6.60 -9.65
N PRO A 12 -8.07 7.48 -9.97
CA PRO A 12 -8.37 7.81 -11.35
C PRO A 12 -7.23 8.59 -12.00
N GLU A 13 -7.03 8.37 -13.30
CA GLU A 13 -6.04 9.11 -14.08
C GLU A 13 -6.38 10.61 -14.11
N GLY A 14 -5.42 11.44 -13.73
CA GLY A 14 -5.61 12.89 -13.64
C GLY A 14 -6.49 13.37 -12.49
N GLY A 15 -6.94 12.47 -11.61
CA GLY A 15 -7.77 12.79 -10.45
C GLY A 15 -7.00 13.48 -9.32
N LEU A 16 -7.75 14.24 -8.49
CA LEU A 16 -7.22 14.90 -7.29
C LEU A 16 -6.65 13.91 -6.29
N ASN A 17 -7.30 12.75 -6.14
CA ASN A 17 -6.83 11.69 -5.25
C ASN A 17 -5.44 11.19 -5.67
N THR A 18 -5.29 10.79 -6.93
CA THR A 18 -4.02 10.29 -7.46
C THR A 18 -2.92 11.34 -7.36
N ALA A 19 -3.21 12.57 -7.77
CA ALA A 19 -2.25 13.67 -7.75
C ALA A 19 -1.78 14.05 -6.34
N SER A 20 -2.65 13.91 -5.33
CA SER A 20 -2.34 14.27 -3.94
C SER A 20 -1.80 13.10 -3.09
N TYR A 21 -1.60 11.92 -3.69
CA TYR A 21 -1.20 10.74 -2.93
C TYR A 21 0.07 10.94 -2.09
N ASP A 22 1.11 11.51 -2.67
CA ASP A 22 2.38 11.72 -1.97
C ASP A 22 2.26 12.73 -0.82
N LEU A 23 1.41 13.76 -0.95
CA LEU A 23 1.13 14.72 0.14
C LEU A 23 0.48 14.03 1.34
N ARG A 24 -0.51 13.15 1.09
CA ARG A 24 -1.18 12.37 2.14
C ARG A 24 -0.24 11.37 2.78
N ALA A 25 0.51 10.65 1.97
CA ALA A 25 1.47 9.68 2.45
C ALA A 25 2.59 10.32 3.29
N ASP A 26 2.97 11.56 3.00
CA ASP A 26 3.91 12.33 3.83
C ASP A 26 3.28 12.77 5.16
N LEU A 27 1.98 13.07 5.17
CA LEU A 27 1.25 13.31 6.42
C LEU A 27 1.16 12.03 7.27
N ASP A 28 0.80 10.90 6.65
CA ASP A 28 0.70 9.60 7.32
C ASP A 28 2.02 9.21 7.98
N ARG A 29 3.17 9.42 7.32
CA ARG A 29 4.49 9.17 7.91
C ARG A 29 4.79 10.03 9.14
N LYS A 30 4.23 11.23 9.22
CA LYS A 30 4.41 12.13 10.37
C LYS A 30 3.49 11.77 11.54
N ILE A 31 2.32 11.24 11.26
CA ILE A 31 1.30 10.87 12.26
C ILE A 31 1.50 9.43 12.75
N PHE A 32 1.80 8.53 11.81
CA PHE A 32 2.08 7.12 12.05
C PHE A 32 3.58 6.86 11.92
N GLN A 33 3.99 5.64 12.04
CA GLN A 33 5.39 5.28 11.85
C GLN A 33 5.78 5.29 10.36
N ASP A 34 6.95 5.85 10.06
CA ASP A 34 7.51 5.84 8.70
C ASP A 34 8.07 4.45 8.36
N PRO A 35 7.51 3.74 7.36
CA PRO A 35 8.00 2.42 6.97
C PRO A 35 9.31 2.45 6.16
N ILE A 36 9.66 3.59 5.54
CA ILE A 36 10.83 3.70 4.65
C ILE A 36 12.13 3.26 5.32
N PRO A 37 12.47 3.69 6.57
CA PRO A 37 13.68 3.23 7.24
C PRO A 37 13.75 1.72 7.45
N PHE A 38 12.61 1.07 7.71
CA PHE A 38 12.55 -0.38 7.87
C PHE A 38 12.84 -1.11 6.56
N TYR A 39 12.12 -0.78 5.48
CA TYR A 39 12.31 -1.45 4.20
C TYR A 39 13.68 -1.17 3.58
N THR A 40 14.23 0.02 3.75
CA THR A 40 15.60 0.32 3.30
C THR A 40 16.65 -0.45 4.07
N ARG A 41 16.52 -0.63 5.39
CA ARG A 41 17.41 -1.52 6.18
C ARG A 41 17.31 -2.97 5.72
N LEU A 42 16.11 -3.49 5.48
CA LEU A 42 15.92 -4.84 4.97
C LEU A 42 16.57 -5.02 3.59
N ALA A 43 16.33 -4.08 2.68
CA ALA A 43 16.91 -4.11 1.34
C ALA A 43 18.45 -4.14 1.39
N THR A 44 19.07 -3.29 2.20
CA THR A 44 20.54 -3.27 2.33
C THR A 44 21.13 -4.50 3.03
N SER A 45 20.31 -5.20 3.85
CA SER A 45 20.76 -6.37 4.61
C SER A 45 20.52 -7.69 3.92
N LEU A 46 19.49 -7.78 3.07
CA LEU A 46 19.00 -9.04 2.50
C LEU A 46 19.05 -9.09 0.97
N ALA A 47 19.04 -7.94 0.28
CA ALA A 47 19.14 -7.91 -1.17
C ALA A 47 20.59 -7.86 -1.62
N TYR A 48 20.97 -8.84 -2.42
CA TYR A 48 22.33 -8.96 -2.98
C TYR A 48 22.29 -8.78 -4.50
N GLU A 49 22.42 -9.89 -5.23
CA GLU A 49 22.55 -9.87 -6.70
C GLU A 49 21.19 -9.75 -7.42
N ASN A 50 20.12 -10.30 -6.80
CA ASN A 50 18.80 -10.37 -7.45
C ASN A 50 17.89 -9.19 -7.11
N GLY A 51 18.27 -8.37 -6.12
CA GLY A 51 17.58 -7.15 -5.76
C GLY A 51 16.24 -7.35 -5.07
N VAL A 52 15.40 -6.32 -5.12
CA VAL A 52 14.10 -6.21 -4.43
C VAL A 52 12.96 -6.10 -5.45
N LEU A 53 11.83 -6.73 -5.16
CA LEU A 53 10.55 -6.48 -5.82
C LEU A 53 9.58 -5.84 -4.82
N GLU A 54 9.03 -4.68 -5.16
CA GLU A 54 7.94 -4.03 -4.43
C GLU A 54 6.61 -4.30 -5.13
N LEU A 55 5.66 -4.95 -4.42
CA LEU A 55 4.29 -5.19 -4.89
C LEU A 55 3.35 -4.13 -4.32
N GLY A 56 2.54 -3.50 -5.17
CA GLY A 56 1.74 -2.33 -4.83
C GLY A 56 2.63 -1.08 -4.65
N CYS A 57 3.54 -0.84 -5.60
CA CYS A 57 4.56 0.22 -5.45
C CYS A 57 4.00 1.65 -5.53
N GLY A 58 2.77 1.84 -6.03
CA GLY A 58 2.14 3.14 -6.15
C GLY A 58 2.98 4.13 -6.95
N THR A 59 3.27 5.30 -6.35
CA THR A 59 4.12 6.35 -6.93
C THR A 59 5.63 6.07 -6.84
N GLY A 60 6.03 4.90 -6.30
CA GLY A 60 7.43 4.43 -6.28
C GLY A 60 8.30 4.98 -5.15
N ARG A 61 7.72 5.57 -4.10
CA ARG A 61 8.48 6.25 -3.02
C ARG A 61 9.44 5.34 -2.26
N ILE A 62 9.01 4.12 -1.92
CA ILE A 62 9.84 3.16 -1.18
C ILE A 62 10.91 2.57 -2.10
N SER A 63 10.53 2.15 -3.32
CA SER A 63 11.49 1.73 -4.36
C SER A 63 12.57 2.79 -4.60
N ALA A 64 12.19 4.06 -4.72
CA ALA A 64 13.15 5.15 -4.92
C ALA A 64 14.09 5.34 -3.70
N ALA A 65 13.58 5.17 -2.48
CA ALA A 65 14.42 5.23 -1.28
C ALA A 65 15.42 4.07 -1.22
N ILE A 66 15.01 2.87 -1.62
CA ILE A 66 15.89 1.69 -1.73
C ILE A 66 16.96 1.91 -2.81
N ALA A 67 16.55 2.37 -3.99
CA ALA A 67 17.47 2.61 -5.11
C ALA A 67 18.56 3.66 -4.80
N LYS A 68 18.23 4.69 -4.01
CA LYS A 68 19.20 5.70 -3.53
C LYS A 68 20.34 5.11 -2.70
N LEU A 69 20.17 3.92 -2.14
CA LEU A 69 21.20 3.19 -1.40
C LEU A 69 22.03 2.24 -2.28
N GLY A 70 21.81 2.28 -3.61
CA GLY A 70 22.51 1.44 -4.57
C GLY A 70 21.98 0.01 -4.68
N VAL A 71 20.82 -0.29 -4.10
CA VAL A 71 20.18 -1.62 -4.19
C VAL A 71 19.27 -1.64 -5.42
N ALA A 72 19.39 -2.69 -6.25
CA ALA A 72 18.51 -2.90 -7.38
C ALA A 72 17.08 -3.16 -6.90
N VAL A 73 16.10 -2.48 -7.50
CA VAL A 73 14.69 -2.61 -7.14
C VAL A 73 13.80 -2.44 -8.36
N GLU A 74 12.74 -3.21 -8.41
CA GLU A 74 11.67 -3.12 -9.40
C GLU A 74 10.33 -2.98 -8.66
N GLY A 75 9.40 -2.22 -9.22
CA GLY A 75 8.06 -2.04 -8.66
C GLY A 75 6.98 -2.61 -9.57
N LEU A 76 5.95 -3.20 -8.97
CA LEU A 76 4.74 -3.65 -9.65
C LEU A 76 3.52 -3.00 -9.02
N ASP A 77 2.63 -2.45 -9.83
CA ASP A 77 1.36 -1.87 -9.38
C ASP A 77 0.25 -2.15 -10.39
N LEU A 78 -0.99 -2.21 -9.90
CA LEU A 78 -2.17 -2.43 -10.71
C LEU A 78 -2.64 -1.14 -11.42
N SER A 79 -2.38 0.04 -10.82
CA SER A 79 -2.86 1.33 -11.30
C SER A 79 -1.93 1.95 -12.36
N PRO A 80 -2.39 2.14 -13.62
CA PRO A 80 -1.64 2.87 -14.62
C PRO A 80 -1.34 4.32 -14.22
N ALA A 81 -2.28 4.97 -13.50
CA ALA A 81 -2.16 6.33 -13.04
C ALA A 81 -1.04 6.50 -12.00
N MET A 82 -0.97 5.60 -11.02
CA MET A 82 0.11 5.56 -10.02
C MET A 82 1.46 5.30 -10.68
N LEU A 83 1.54 4.34 -11.60
CA LEU A 83 2.76 4.07 -12.36
C LEU A 83 3.15 5.21 -13.31
N GLY A 84 2.19 6.00 -13.78
CA GLY A 84 2.44 7.23 -14.52
C GLY A 84 3.26 8.21 -13.69
N GLN A 85 2.89 8.42 -12.43
CA GLN A 85 3.65 9.25 -11.48
C GLN A 85 5.00 8.62 -11.12
N ALA A 86 5.04 7.32 -10.86
CA ALA A 86 6.29 6.63 -10.58
C ALA A 86 7.33 6.80 -11.70
N ARG A 87 6.91 6.64 -12.96
CA ARG A 87 7.77 6.85 -14.14
C ARG A 87 8.22 8.31 -14.30
N ALA A 88 7.33 9.25 -14.03
CA ALA A 88 7.66 10.67 -14.08
C ALA A 88 8.64 11.07 -12.99
N ASN A 89 8.43 10.62 -11.75
CA ASN A 89 9.25 10.96 -10.60
C ASN A 89 10.60 10.21 -10.59
N TYR A 90 10.62 8.96 -11.07
CA TYR A 90 11.79 8.08 -11.00
C TYR A 90 12.01 7.31 -12.32
N PRO A 91 12.37 8.02 -13.41
CA PRO A 91 12.45 7.43 -14.76
C PRO A 91 13.57 6.38 -14.92
N GLY A 92 14.50 6.32 -13.96
CA GLY A 92 15.61 5.34 -13.97
C GLY A 92 15.27 3.99 -13.34
N LEU A 93 14.06 3.81 -12.80
CA LEU A 93 13.64 2.56 -12.17
C LEU A 93 12.72 1.76 -13.10
N THR A 94 12.64 0.46 -12.84
CA THR A 94 11.78 -0.46 -13.61
C THR A 94 10.41 -0.58 -12.95
N TRP A 95 9.36 -0.31 -13.73
CA TRP A 95 7.98 -0.33 -13.29
C TRP A 95 7.14 -1.27 -14.15
N HIS A 96 6.47 -2.22 -13.50
CA HIS A 96 5.61 -3.22 -14.11
C HIS A 96 4.14 -2.91 -13.83
N LEU A 97 3.32 -2.87 -14.88
CA LEU A 97 1.86 -2.84 -14.73
C LEU A 97 1.37 -4.28 -14.58
N GLY A 98 0.73 -4.58 -13.44
CA GLY A 98 0.25 -5.94 -13.20
C GLY A 98 -0.48 -6.09 -11.88
N ASN A 99 -1.27 -7.17 -11.80
CA ASN A 99 -1.96 -7.56 -10.58
C ASN A 99 -1.05 -8.42 -9.71
N MET A 100 -0.82 -8.04 -8.45
CA MET A 100 0.02 -8.81 -7.53
C MET A 100 -0.49 -10.25 -7.28
N CYS A 101 -1.77 -10.53 -7.58
CA CYS A 101 -2.35 -11.86 -7.48
C CYS A 101 -2.10 -12.75 -8.69
N ASP A 102 -1.67 -12.15 -9.82
CA ASP A 102 -1.50 -12.87 -11.09
C ASP A 102 -0.46 -12.18 -11.98
N PHE A 103 0.82 -12.33 -11.64
CA PHE A 103 1.93 -11.80 -12.42
C PHE A 103 3.04 -12.83 -12.57
N ASP A 104 3.85 -12.67 -13.63
CA ASP A 104 5.09 -13.42 -13.82
C ASP A 104 6.13 -12.52 -14.51
N LEU A 105 7.22 -12.24 -13.79
CA LEU A 105 8.33 -11.44 -14.30
C LEU A 105 9.46 -12.29 -14.89
N GLY A 106 9.33 -13.63 -14.88
CA GLY A 106 10.32 -14.56 -15.39
C GLY A 106 11.65 -14.55 -14.66
N ARG A 107 11.70 -13.98 -13.45
CA ARG A 107 12.90 -13.90 -12.59
C ARG A 107 12.56 -13.97 -11.11
N GLN A 108 13.58 -14.19 -10.30
CA GLN A 108 13.46 -14.24 -8.85
C GLN A 108 14.28 -13.13 -8.19
N PHE A 109 13.87 -12.75 -6.98
CA PHE A 109 14.43 -11.66 -6.19
C PHE A 109 14.96 -12.19 -4.85
N ASP A 110 15.85 -11.44 -4.21
CA ASP A 110 16.33 -11.72 -2.87
C ASP A 110 15.29 -11.36 -1.81
N LEU A 111 14.56 -10.29 -2.06
CA LEU A 111 13.54 -9.74 -1.16
C LEU A 111 12.31 -9.31 -1.97
N VAL A 112 11.14 -9.71 -1.50
CA VAL A 112 9.85 -9.17 -1.96
C VAL A 112 9.24 -8.36 -0.81
N ILE A 113 8.75 -7.15 -1.10
CA ILE A 113 8.08 -6.32 -0.11
C ILE A 113 6.67 -5.96 -0.55
N ILE A 114 5.74 -5.88 0.42
CA ILE A 114 4.37 -5.38 0.22
C ILE A 114 4.11 -4.32 1.29
N PRO A 115 4.61 -3.11 1.10
CA PRO A 115 4.54 -2.07 2.12
C PRO A 115 3.19 -1.34 2.12
N PHE A 116 3.01 -0.54 3.18
CA PHE A 116 1.95 0.43 3.30
C PHE A 116 0.54 -0.16 3.10
N ARG A 117 0.31 -1.34 3.70
CA ARG A 117 -0.98 -2.06 3.66
C ARG A 117 -1.39 -2.56 2.27
N GLY A 118 -0.47 -2.61 1.31
CA GLY A 118 -0.78 -2.99 -0.08
C GLY A 118 -1.51 -4.33 -0.21
N LEU A 119 -1.26 -5.31 0.66
CA LEU A 119 -2.00 -6.57 0.66
C LEU A 119 -3.47 -6.38 1.06
N GLN A 120 -3.83 -5.38 1.85
CA GLN A 120 -5.20 -5.11 2.28
C GLN A 120 -6.07 -4.50 1.17
N GLU A 121 -5.46 -3.87 0.14
CA GLU A 121 -6.13 -3.43 -1.09
C GLU A 121 -6.72 -4.60 -1.88
N VAL A 122 -6.20 -5.81 -1.67
CA VAL A 122 -6.77 -7.04 -2.22
C VAL A 122 -7.92 -7.48 -1.32
N THR A 123 -9.15 -7.24 -1.76
CA THR A 123 -10.35 -7.39 -0.91
C THR A 123 -10.93 -8.81 -0.84
N ASP A 124 -10.31 -9.80 -1.47
CA ASP A 124 -10.68 -11.20 -1.38
C ASP A 124 -9.58 -12.02 -0.69
N ALA A 125 -9.96 -12.89 0.27
CA ALA A 125 -9.01 -13.70 1.03
C ALA A 125 -8.23 -14.69 0.16
N THR A 126 -8.87 -15.25 -0.87
CA THR A 126 -8.25 -16.17 -1.81
C THR A 126 -7.21 -15.45 -2.65
N ASP A 127 -7.52 -14.23 -3.08
CA ASP A 127 -6.62 -13.41 -3.87
C ASP A 127 -5.46 -12.85 -3.02
N GLN A 128 -5.69 -12.50 -1.74
CA GLN A 128 -4.58 -12.20 -0.82
C GLN A 128 -3.60 -13.37 -0.70
N ARG A 129 -4.12 -14.61 -0.57
CA ARG A 129 -3.27 -15.81 -0.57
C ARG A 129 -2.54 -15.99 -1.91
N ARG A 130 -3.22 -15.77 -3.06
CA ARG A 130 -2.57 -15.81 -4.38
C ARG A 130 -1.43 -14.80 -4.49
N ALA A 131 -1.62 -13.57 -3.98
CA ALA A 131 -0.55 -12.56 -3.95
C ALA A 131 0.68 -13.07 -3.18
N LEU A 132 0.49 -13.74 -2.03
CA LEU A 132 1.58 -14.34 -1.28
C LEU A 132 2.23 -15.53 -2.02
N GLU A 133 1.44 -16.37 -2.70
CA GLU A 133 1.94 -17.46 -3.54
C GLU A 133 2.75 -16.92 -4.74
N ARG A 134 2.31 -15.82 -5.35
CA ARG A 134 3.07 -15.15 -6.42
C ARG A 134 4.36 -14.52 -5.90
N ALA A 135 4.32 -13.87 -4.72
CA ALA A 135 5.51 -13.37 -4.05
C ALA A 135 6.50 -14.50 -3.75
N PHE A 136 6.01 -15.64 -3.22
CA PHE A 136 6.82 -16.83 -2.98
C PHE A 136 7.51 -17.36 -4.24
N ALA A 137 6.77 -17.46 -5.35
CA ALA A 137 7.31 -17.94 -6.63
C ALA A 137 8.43 -17.03 -7.18
N HIS A 138 8.34 -15.70 -6.90
CA HIS A 138 9.33 -14.70 -7.30
C HIS A 138 10.47 -14.50 -6.30
N LEU A 139 10.52 -15.23 -5.21
CA LEU A 139 11.67 -15.26 -4.32
C LEU A 139 12.62 -16.39 -4.71
N LYS A 140 13.93 -16.17 -4.66
CA LYS A 140 14.91 -17.26 -4.72
C LYS A 140 14.82 -18.15 -3.48
N PRO A 141 15.32 -19.39 -3.51
CA PRO A 141 15.53 -20.19 -2.29
C PRO A 141 16.31 -19.38 -1.25
N GLY A 142 15.89 -19.43 0.02
CA GLY A 142 16.44 -18.61 1.10
C GLY A 142 16.05 -17.12 1.08
N GLY A 143 15.35 -16.65 0.05
CA GLY A 143 14.86 -15.26 -0.06
C GLY A 143 13.77 -14.93 0.96
N ALA A 144 13.51 -13.66 1.19
CA ALA A 144 12.59 -13.19 2.23
C ALA A 144 11.42 -12.36 1.66
N ILE A 145 10.28 -12.44 2.34
CA ILE A 145 9.18 -11.48 2.19
C ILE A 145 9.09 -10.61 3.43
N ALA A 146 8.74 -9.33 3.25
CA ALA A 146 8.35 -8.43 4.33
C ALA A 146 7.12 -7.62 3.92
N LEU A 147 6.17 -7.47 4.84
CA LEU A 147 4.95 -6.69 4.59
C LEU A 147 4.41 -6.08 5.89
N ASP A 148 3.62 -5.03 5.74
CA ASP A 148 2.91 -4.42 6.84
C ASP A 148 1.42 -4.30 6.56
N LEU A 149 0.62 -4.44 7.61
CA LEU A 149 -0.83 -4.34 7.62
C LEU A 149 -1.29 -3.45 8.77
N MET A 150 -2.43 -2.87 8.63
CA MET A 150 -3.18 -2.31 9.76
C MET A 150 -3.79 -3.46 10.56
N ASP A 151 -3.52 -3.49 11.87
CA ASP A 151 -4.18 -4.44 12.75
C ASP A 151 -5.65 -4.04 12.96
N PRO A 152 -6.62 -4.96 12.81
CA PRO A 152 -8.01 -4.59 12.99
C PRO A 152 -8.29 -4.17 14.44
N ASP A 153 -8.79 -2.96 14.61
CA ASP A 153 -9.44 -2.54 15.85
C ASP A 153 -10.89 -3.08 15.85
N LEU A 154 -11.32 -3.68 16.96
CA LEU A 154 -12.68 -4.24 17.07
C LEU A 154 -13.78 -3.22 16.77
N ARG A 155 -13.54 -1.93 17.01
CA ARG A 155 -14.46 -0.86 16.63
C ARG A 155 -14.71 -0.79 15.13
N TYR A 156 -13.69 -1.11 14.33
CA TYR A 156 -13.81 -1.17 12.86
C TYR A 156 -14.46 -2.45 12.35
N CYS A 157 -14.64 -3.45 13.23
CA CYS A 157 -15.23 -4.73 12.87
C CYS A 157 -16.74 -4.80 13.15
N LEU A 158 -17.37 -3.73 13.65
CA LEU A 158 -18.79 -3.67 13.93
C LEU A 158 -19.59 -3.28 12.68
N PRO A 159 -20.79 -3.88 12.46
CA PRO A 159 -21.63 -3.58 11.28
C PRO A 159 -22.04 -2.11 11.18
N GLU A 160 -22.30 -1.46 12.33
CA GLU A 160 -22.72 -0.06 12.39
C GLU A 160 -21.62 0.91 11.95
N GLY A 161 -20.39 0.41 11.86
CA GLY A 161 -19.22 1.22 11.55
C GLY A 161 -18.91 2.25 12.65
N ASP A 162 -17.80 2.94 12.47
CA ASP A 162 -17.51 4.16 13.22
C ASP A 162 -17.89 5.32 12.29
N PRO A 163 -18.78 6.26 12.65
CA PRO A 163 -19.04 7.41 11.80
C PRO A 163 -17.74 8.20 11.63
N VAL A 164 -17.07 7.94 10.53
CA VAL A 164 -15.83 8.61 10.18
C VAL A 164 -16.21 9.88 9.43
N HIS A 165 -16.10 11.00 10.11
CA HIS A 165 -16.04 12.30 9.42
C HIS A 165 -14.75 12.97 9.87
N VAL A 166 -13.70 12.81 9.06
CA VAL A 166 -12.36 13.35 9.36
C VAL A 166 -11.93 14.26 8.24
N GLU A 167 -11.76 15.53 8.56
CA GLU A 167 -11.11 16.49 7.67
C GLU A 167 -9.59 16.42 7.90
N LEU A 168 -8.85 16.17 6.83
CA LEU A 168 -7.40 16.28 6.86
C LEU A 168 -6.98 17.75 6.86
N PRO A 169 -5.74 18.09 7.25
CA PRO A 169 -5.20 19.43 7.05
C PRO A 169 -5.35 19.87 5.59
N ILE A 170 -5.60 21.15 5.36
CA ILE A 170 -5.66 21.68 4.00
C ILE A 170 -4.26 21.66 3.39
N PHE A 171 -4.15 21.09 2.21
CA PHE A 171 -2.90 21.00 1.44
C PHE A 171 -2.81 22.08 0.37
N PRO A 172 -1.59 22.45 -0.05
CA PRO A 172 -1.43 23.14 -1.34
C PRO A 172 -1.91 22.22 -2.47
N MET A 173 -2.32 22.79 -3.58
CA MET A 173 -2.59 21.98 -4.77
C MET A 173 -1.30 21.29 -5.23
N PRO A 174 -1.39 20.03 -5.70
CA PRO A 174 -0.26 19.35 -6.33
C PRO A 174 0.21 20.09 -7.58
N ASP A 175 1.50 20.00 -7.89
CA ASP A 175 2.07 20.65 -9.07
C ASP A 175 1.37 20.19 -10.36
N GLY A 176 0.99 21.15 -11.20
CA GLY A 176 0.32 20.87 -12.47
C GLY A 176 -1.15 20.46 -12.37
N VAL A 177 -1.75 20.52 -11.18
CA VAL A 177 -3.16 20.16 -10.94
C VAL A 177 -3.90 21.36 -10.36
N GLY A 178 -5.14 21.61 -10.86
CA GLY A 178 -5.97 22.72 -10.44
C GLY A 178 -5.43 24.10 -10.84
N GLN A 179 -5.95 25.13 -10.21
CA GLN A 179 -5.57 26.52 -10.49
C GLN A 179 -4.52 27.03 -9.49
N PRO A 180 -3.55 27.84 -9.94
CA PRO A 180 -2.56 28.44 -9.05
C PRO A 180 -3.23 29.26 -7.93
N GLY A 181 -2.78 29.04 -6.68
CA GLY A 181 -3.32 29.70 -5.49
C GLY A 181 -4.47 28.95 -4.81
N ASN A 182 -5.11 28.03 -5.49
CA ASN A 182 -6.12 27.18 -4.87
C ASN A 182 -5.49 26.16 -3.91
N ARG A 183 -6.32 25.55 -3.08
CA ARG A 183 -5.92 24.58 -2.05
C ARG A 183 -6.75 23.31 -2.17
N LEU A 184 -6.23 22.22 -1.65
CA LEU A 184 -6.88 20.92 -1.63
C LEU A 184 -7.43 20.64 -0.23
N ARG A 185 -8.75 20.42 -0.15
CA ARG A 185 -9.46 19.89 1.03
C ARG A 185 -9.76 18.42 0.82
N ILE A 186 -9.45 17.61 1.81
CA ILE A 186 -9.68 16.16 1.78
C ILE A 186 -10.47 15.78 3.01
N THR A 187 -11.56 15.04 2.81
CA THR A 187 -12.46 14.60 3.88
C THR A 187 -12.77 13.12 3.73
N ALA A 188 -12.54 12.33 4.77
CA ALA A 188 -13.15 11.02 4.92
C ALA A 188 -14.60 11.21 5.40
N MET A 189 -15.57 10.87 4.57
CA MET A 189 -16.98 11.20 4.76
C MET A 189 -17.72 10.15 5.60
N GLU A 190 -17.50 8.89 5.28
CA GLU A 190 -18.17 7.77 5.94
C GLU A 190 -17.37 6.47 5.75
N ARG A 191 -17.63 5.51 6.63
CA ARG A 191 -17.09 4.16 6.54
C ARG A 191 -18.23 3.17 6.73
N THR A 192 -18.24 2.13 5.89
CA THR A 192 -19.11 0.96 6.05
C THR A 192 -18.27 -0.28 6.31
N ASN A 193 -18.73 -1.17 7.19
CA ASN A 193 -18.03 -2.39 7.55
C ASN A 193 -18.87 -3.61 7.18
N ASP A 194 -18.21 -4.64 6.67
CA ASP A 194 -18.77 -5.99 6.51
C ASP A 194 -17.92 -6.99 7.33
N PRO A 195 -18.33 -7.29 8.57
CA PRO A 195 -17.60 -8.23 9.42
C PRO A 195 -17.59 -9.66 8.88
N LEU A 196 -18.54 -10.05 8.04
CA LEU A 196 -18.60 -11.39 7.48
C LEU A 196 -17.46 -11.64 6.48
N THR A 197 -17.17 -10.66 5.65
CA THR A 197 -16.09 -10.74 4.65
C THR A 197 -14.82 -10.00 5.07
N GLN A 198 -14.80 -9.42 6.28
CA GLN A 198 -13.69 -8.64 6.82
C GLN A 198 -13.33 -7.42 5.94
N LYS A 199 -14.33 -6.78 5.36
CA LYS A 199 -14.12 -5.61 4.48
C LYS A 199 -14.61 -4.34 5.13
N PHE A 200 -13.92 -3.25 4.83
CA PHE A 200 -14.47 -1.92 5.04
C PHE A 200 -14.30 -1.08 3.79
N SER A 201 -15.20 -0.13 3.62
CA SER A 201 -15.21 0.81 2.52
C SER A 201 -15.30 2.22 3.07
N GLU A 202 -14.38 3.06 2.67
CA GLU A 202 -14.32 4.47 3.07
C GLU A 202 -14.65 5.36 1.88
N HIS A 203 -15.59 6.28 2.07
CA HIS A 203 -15.90 7.33 1.12
C HIS A 203 -14.99 8.53 1.37
N TRP A 204 -14.16 8.86 0.39
CA TRP A 204 -13.23 9.98 0.43
C TRP A 204 -13.67 11.06 -0.56
N ARG A 205 -13.62 12.32 -0.10
CA ARG A 205 -13.89 13.51 -0.89
C ARG A 205 -12.66 14.37 -1.02
N PHE A 206 -12.33 14.74 -2.25
CA PHE A 206 -11.24 15.62 -2.60
C PHE A 206 -11.82 16.86 -3.27
N GLU A 207 -11.48 18.04 -2.79
CA GLU A 207 -12.03 19.29 -3.30
C GLU A 207 -10.92 20.32 -3.51
N GLU A 208 -10.85 20.85 -4.74
CA GLU A 208 -10.13 22.10 -5.01
C GLU A 208 -10.96 23.26 -4.50
N ILE A 209 -10.40 24.10 -3.64
CA ILE A 209 -11.06 25.27 -3.06
C ILE A 209 -10.25 26.55 -3.36
N ASN A 210 -10.96 27.65 -3.68
CA ASN A 210 -10.33 28.95 -3.84
C ASN A 210 -10.05 29.65 -2.49
N ASP A 211 -9.50 30.85 -2.53
CA ASP A 211 -9.20 31.63 -1.32
C ASP A 211 -10.44 32.03 -0.52
N GLN A 212 -11.62 32.12 -1.16
CA GLN A 212 -12.90 32.40 -0.52
C GLN A 212 -13.50 31.14 0.14
N GLY A 213 -12.95 29.94 -0.14
CA GLY A 213 -13.45 28.67 0.34
C GLY A 213 -14.50 28.03 -0.58
N ASP A 214 -14.75 28.61 -1.74
CA ASP A 214 -15.68 28.04 -2.73
C ASP A 214 -15.05 26.81 -3.38
N VAL A 215 -15.88 25.77 -3.60
CA VAL A 215 -15.47 24.53 -4.27
C VAL A 215 -15.44 24.76 -5.78
N ILE A 216 -14.27 24.60 -6.38
CA ILE A 216 -14.04 24.73 -7.83
C ILE A 216 -14.21 23.37 -8.50
N THR A 217 -13.59 22.32 -7.94
CA THR A 217 -13.67 20.96 -8.46
C THR A 217 -13.88 19.99 -7.28
N ARG A 218 -14.62 18.92 -7.51
CA ARG A 218 -14.85 17.86 -6.52
C ARG A 218 -14.68 16.50 -7.17
N GLU A 219 -14.04 15.61 -6.42
CA GLU A 219 -13.90 14.19 -6.73
C GLU A 219 -14.31 13.38 -5.51
N ASP A 220 -15.20 12.43 -5.69
CA ASP A 220 -15.63 11.48 -4.66
C ASP A 220 -15.17 10.08 -5.10
N CYS A 221 -14.55 9.33 -4.20
CA CYS A 221 -14.09 7.97 -4.47
C CYS A 221 -14.24 7.06 -3.25
N TRP A 222 -14.30 5.76 -3.51
CA TRP A 222 -14.42 4.75 -2.48
C TRP A 222 -13.13 3.96 -2.37
N HIS A 223 -12.61 3.84 -1.15
CA HIS A 223 -11.47 3.02 -0.82
C HIS A 223 -11.94 1.74 -0.14
N HIS A 224 -11.63 0.60 -0.71
CA HIS A 224 -12.03 -0.70 -0.20
C HIS A 224 -10.81 -1.45 0.32
N LEU A 225 -10.88 -1.90 1.57
CA LEU A 225 -9.81 -2.65 2.21
C LEU A 225 -10.37 -3.90 2.89
N ARG A 226 -9.56 -4.95 2.95
CA ARG A 226 -9.85 -6.12 3.76
C ARG A 226 -8.89 -6.20 4.93
N TRP A 227 -9.42 -6.20 6.17
CA TRP A 227 -8.58 -6.45 7.33
C TRP A 227 -8.25 -7.94 7.47
N VAL A 228 -7.10 -8.23 8.04
CA VAL A 228 -6.60 -9.58 8.24
C VAL A 228 -6.23 -9.75 9.71
N HIS A 229 -6.78 -10.78 10.37
CA HIS A 229 -6.38 -11.10 11.72
C HIS A 229 -4.99 -11.76 11.77
N ARG A 230 -4.25 -11.56 12.87
CA ARG A 230 -2.87 -12.05 13.01
C ARG A 230 -2.74 -13.56 12.78
N SER A 231 -3.66 -14.35 13.35
CA SER A 231 -3.67 -15.81 13.12
C SER A 231 -3.95 -16.19 11.67
N GLU A 232 -4.82 -15.46 11.00
CA GLU A 232 -5.13 -15.64 9.57
C GLU A 232 -3.90 -15.32 8.70
N MET A 233 -3.24 -14.18 8.97
CA MET A 233 -2.04 -13.80 8.21
C MET A 233 -0.93 -14.84 8.36
N ARG A 234 -0.70 -15.34 9.57
CA ARG A 234 0.26 -16.42 9.82
C ARG A 234 -0.07 -17.67 9.01
N LEU A 235 -1.33 -18.11 9.05
CA LEU A 235 -1.79 -19.28 8.28
C LEU A 235 -1.66 -19.08 6.78
N MET A 236 -1.96 -17.89 6.27
CA MET A 236 -1.78 -17.59 4.84
C MET A 236 -0.30 -17.69 4.42
N LEU A 237 0.63 -17.18 5.24
CA LEU A 237 2.07 -17.31 4.98
C LEU A 237 2.50 -18.80 5.00
N GLU A 238 2.08 -19.57 6.02
CA GLU A 238 2.39 -20.99 6.12
C GLU A 238 1.84 -21.79 4.94
N LEU A 239 0.58 -21.56 4.56
CA LEU A 239 -0.07 -22.23 3.41
C LEU A 239 0.57 -21.82 2.06
N SER A 240 1.16 -20.66 1.98
CA SER A 240 1.93 -20.22 0.79
C SER A 240 3.35 -20.80 0.75
N GLY A 241 3.76 -21.57 1.76
CA GLY A 241 5.04 -22.27 1.81
C GLY A 241 6.15 -21.52 2.56
N PHE A 242 5.87 -20.38 3.16
CA PHE A 242 6.86 -19.62 3.92
C PHE A 242 7.19 -20.28 5.26
N VAL A 243 8.43 -20.10 5.69
CA VAL A 243 8.98 -20.57 6.97
C VAL A 243 9.62 -19.40 7.73
N SER A 244 10.07 -19.64 8.97
CA SER A 244 10.74 -18.63 9.81
C SER A 244 9.91 -17.34 9.95
N ILE A 245 8.60 -17.49 10.16
CA ILE A 245 7.66 -16.40 10.22
C ILE A 245 7.82 -15.62 11.52
N SER A 246 8.13 -14.33 11.41
CA SER A 246 8.24 -13.38 12.50
C SER A 246 7.17 -12.28 12.36
N GLU A 247 6.68 -11.81 13.50
CA GLU A 247 5.65 -10.78 13.59
C GLU A 247 6.05 -9.73 14.62
N PHE A 248 5.81 -8.45 14.27
CA PHE A 248 6.10 -7.31 15.11
C PHE A 248 4.90 -6.35 15.11
N SER A 249 4.83 -5.44 16.10
CA SER A 249 3.80 -4.39 16.19
C SER A 249 4.20 -3.09 15.52
N ASP A 250 5.44 -2.98 15.08
CA ASP A 250 6.01 -1.78 14.48
C ASP A 250 7.26 -2.09 13.64
N PHE A 251 7.83 -1.05 13.04
CA PHE A 251 9.03 -1.14 12.20
C PHE A 251 10.35 -1.16 13.00
N GLU A 252 10.27 -1.14 14.34
CA GLU A 252 11.43 -1.24 15.23
C GLU A 252 11.65 -2.65 15.75
N GLY A 253 10.70 -3.57 15.50
CA GLY A 253 10.78 -4.97 15.89
C GLY A 253 10.21 -5.26 17.29
N ASN A 254 9.34 -4.38 17.81
CA ASN A 254 8.68 -4.62 19.08
C ASN A 254 7.66 -5.78 18.99
N PRO A 255 7.44 -6.52 20.09
CA PRO A 255 6.49 -7.63 20.12
C PRO A 255 5.09 -7.24 19.67
N PRO A 256 4.28 -8.18 19.15
CA PRO A 256 2.92 -7.91 18.71
C PRO A 256 2.07 -7.24 19.78
N LYS A 257 1.30 -6.23 19.36
CA LYS A 257 0.41 -5.44 20.23
C LYS A 257 -0.93 -5.22 19.51
N TYR A 258 -2.04 -5.37 20.23
CA TYR A 258 -3.39 -5.12 19.71
C TYR A 258 -3.57 -3.68 19.23
N ALA A 259 -4.33 -3.51 18.14
CA ALA A 259 -4.65 -2.23 17.51
C ALA A 259 -3.39 -1.38 17.18
N SER A 260 -2.35 -2.04 16.73
CA SER A 260 -1.10 -1.45 16.25
C SER A 260 -0.88 -1.87 14.79
N ASN A 261 0.34 -1.70 14.25
CA ASN A 261 0.64 -2.33 12.98
C ASN A 261 0.85 -3.84 13.14
N GLN A 262 0.69 -4.58 12.05
CA GLN A 262 1.20 -5.92 11.90
C GLN A 262 2.35 -5.84 10.89
N VAL A 263 3.57 -6.07 11.34
CA VAL A 263 4.76 -6.12 10.48
C VAL A 263 5.24 -7.55 10.43
N TRP A 264 5.24 -8.14 9.25
CA TRP A 264 5.54 -9.55 9.03
C TRP A 264 6.81 -9.72 8.21
N MET A 265 7.60 -10.72 8.61
CA MET A 265 8.74 -11.21 7.85
C MET A 265 8.69 -12.72 7.78
N ALA A 266 9.00 -13.29 6.62
CA ALA A 266 9.08 -14.73 6.45
C ALA A 266 10.11 -15.09 5.36
N LYS A 267 10.50 -16.36 5.28
CA LYS A 267 11.50 -16.83 4.30
C LYS A 267 10.91 -17.91 3.41
N ARG A 268 11.35 -17.92 2.16
CA ARG A 268 11.26 -19.09 1.31
C ARG A 268 12.32 -20.11 1.79
N PRO A 269 11.98 -21.41 1.97
CA PRO A 269 12.98 -22.45 2.21
C PRO A 269 14.10 -22.46 1.16
N ASP A 270 15.27 -23.00 1.57
CA ASP A 270 16.41 -23.24 0.67
C ASP A 270 16.10 -24.31 -0.39
#